data_4b834204d3b6b467d33b653530367b08
#
_entry.id   4b834204d3b6b467d33b653530367b08
#
_cell.length_a   1.000
_cell.length_b   1.000
_cell.length_c   1.000
_cell.angle_alpha   90.00
_cell.angle_beta   90.00
_cell.angle_gamma   90.00
#
_symmetry.space_group_name_H-M   'P 1'
#
loop_
_entity.id
_entity.type
_entity.pdbx_description
1 polymer ?
#
loop_
_entity_poly.entity_id
_entity_poly.type
_entity_poly.pdbx_seq_one_letter_code
_entity_poly.pdbx_strand_id
1 'polypeptide(L)'
;MRQLQRLPVVILFLACVACSRSHSQAQLQNQPVELQLQVSASFHFVVYGDSRFHDPKDTEAANPLVRRELVQAIAETNPSFVALTGDIVYNGYDKDDWKIWDSETAVWRANKLPVYPALGNHDLHGDEKVALANYFERFPDLKDSRYYSVRAANTLLLVLDSAEDEISGPQGQWLTQKLDHLPADVDFVFMVFHHPPYTSSSDAKMFGGGHSARTQEQALAKIIEARQQNLRARIVVFSGHVHNYERHEHGGVTYFVSGGAGAHAYPIERAKGDPFQSKEVNYHYVVVEVDHGSLKITMHRIDLTSGSPVWTEPDSVTISVPAAKAAAQGN
;
A
#
# COMPACT_ATOMS: atom_id res chain seq x y z
N MET A 1 48.47 70.94 -11.93
CA MET A 1 47.62 70.36 -10.89
C MET A 1 46.36 69.77 -11.54
N ARG A 2 46.26 68.46 -11.72
CA ARG A 2 45.06 67.81 -12.25
C ARG A 2 44.41 67.01 -11.10
N GLN A 3 43.18 67.38 -10.76
CA GLN A 3 42.36 66.65 -9.81
C GLN A 3 41.82 65.39 -10.46
N LEU A 4 42.06 64.27 -9.84
CA LEU A 4 41.41 62.94 -10.14
C LEU A 4 40.09 62.87 -9.37
N GLN A 5 38.98 62.87 -10.12
CA GLN A 5 37.65 62.51 -9.59
C GLN A 5 37.57 61.01 -9.39
N ARG A 6 37.21 60.55 -8.18
CA ARG A 6 36.89 59.19 -7.83
C ARG A 6 35.39 58.95 -8.08
N LEU A 7 35.06 57.99 -8.96
CA LEU A 7 33.71 57.48 -9.11
C LEU A 7 33.43 56.43 -8.00
N PRO A 8 32.23 56.38 -7.43
CA PRO A 8 31.86 55.34 -6.49
C PRO A 8 31.47 54.08 -7.24
N VAL A 9 32.01 52.91 -6.78
CA VAL A 9 31.63 51.58 -7.20
C VAL A 9 30.33 51.24 -6.51
N VAL A 10 29.25 51.16 -7.26
CA VAL A 10 27.98 50.56 -6.83
C VAL A 10 28.06 49.07 -7.17
N ILE A 11 28.31 48.23 -6.16
CA ILE A 11 28.23 46.78 -6.29
C ILE A 11 26.78 46.34 -6.09
N LEU A 12 26.25 45.73 -7.12
CA LEU A 12 24.91 45.18 -7.22
C LEU A 12 24.75 43.96 -6.29
N PHE A 13 23.95 44.11 -5.23
CA PHE A 13 23.40 42.99 -4.47
C PHE A 13 22.03 42.61 -5.05
N LEU A 14 22.01 41.82 -6.12
CA LEU A 14 20.76 41.35 -6.75
C LEU A 14 20.80 39.92 -7.25
N ALA A 15 21.54 39.01 -6.59
CA ALA A 15 21.64 37.64 -7.05
C ALA A 15 21.15 36.53 -6.07
N CYS A 16 20.77 36.89 -4.82
CA CYS A 16 20.43 35.84 -3.83
C CYS A 16 18.95 35.60 -3.55
N VAL A 17 18.03 36.43 -4.08
CA VAL A 17 16.59 36.26 -3.79
C VAL A 17 15.88 35.34 -4.80
N ALA A 18 16.41 35.21 -6.01
CA ALA A 18 15.82 34.35 -7.04
C ALA A 18 16.11 32.87 -6.83
N CYS A 19 17.27 32.51 -6.23
CA CYS A 19 17.66 31.11 -6.02
C CYS A 19 16.90 30.47 -4.86
N SER A 20 16.57 31.24 -3.81
CA SER A 20 15.79 30.68 -2.66
C SER A 20 14.31 30.49 -3.00
N ARG A 21 13.74 31.29 -3.95
CA ARG A 21 12.35 31.10 -4.40
C ARG A 21 12.19 29.90 -5.34
N SER A 22 13.19 29.58 -6.16
CA SER A 22 13.13 28.42 -7.05
C SER A 22 13.26 27.08 -6.28
N HIS A 23 14.05 27.02 -5.20
CA HIS A 23 14.14 25.83 -4.35
C HIS A 23 12.84 25.61 -3.54
N SER A 24 12.21 26.66 -3.03
CA SER A 24 10.94 26.51 -2.29
C SER A 24 9.75 26.16 -3.20
N GLN A 25 9.74 26.61 -4.45
CA GLN A 25 8.71 26.22 -5.41
C GLN A 25 8.89 24.79 -5.93
N ALA A 26 10.12 24.33 -6.13
CA ALA A 26 10.39 22.93 -6.48
C ALA A 26 10.06 21.97 -5.33
N GLN A 27 10.28 22.38 -4.07
CA GLN A 27 9.87 21.58 -2.90
C GLN A 27 8.35 21.54 -2.70
N LEU A 28 7.62 22.57 -3.08
CA LEU A 28 6.15 22.60 -3.01
C LEU A 28 5.48 21.77 -4.12
N GLN A 29 6.18 21.48 -5.22
CA GLN A 29 5.66 20.66 -6.32
C GLN A 29 5.79 19.14 -6.10
N ASN A 30 6.46 18.69 -5.05
CA ASN A 30 6.74 17.26 -4.78
C ASN A 30 6.25 16.79 -3.41
N GLN A 31 5.28 17.46 -2.79
CA GLN A 31 4.67 16.95 -1.56
C GLN A 31 3.67 15.85 -1.92
N PRO A 32 3.76 14.67 -1.29
CA PRO A 32 2.80 13.60 -1.52
C PRO A 32 1.39 14.03 -1.14
N VAL A 33 0.41 13.53 -1.89
CA VAL A 33 -1.00 13.87 -1.68
C VAL A 33 -1.48 13.35 -0.32
N GLU A 34 -2.24 14.17 0.38
CA GLU A 34 -2.95 13.82 1.62
C GLU A 34 -4.45 13.86 1.35
N LEU A 35 -5.06 12.69 1.32
CA LEU A 35 -6.48 12.50 1.04
C LEU A 35 -7.28 12.39 2.33
N GLN A 36 -8.56 12.74 2.26
CA GLN A 36 -9.52 12.62 3.35
C GLN A 36 -10.73 11.81 2.86
N LEU A 37 -11.07 10.75 3.58
CA LEU A 37 -12.27 9.97 3.32
C LEU A 37 -13.25 10.14 4.49
N GLN A 38 -14.46 10.57 4.19
CA GLN A 38 -15.52 10.69 5.20
C GLN A 38 -16.17 9.34 5.43
N VAL A 39 -15.95 8.77 6.59
CA VAL A 39 -16.55 7.52 7.05
C VAL A 39 -17.02 7.66 8.51
N SER A 40 -17.89 6.77 8.96
CA SER A 40 -18.26 6.65 10.37
C SER A 40 -17.11 6.14 11.23
N ALA A 41 -17.21 6.20 12.56
CA ALA A 41 -16.20 5.64 13.47
C ALA A 41 -16.11 4.10 13.38
N SER A 42 -17.19 3.45 12.92
CA SER A 42 -17.21 2.03 12.58
C SER A 42 -17.42 1.89 11.07
N PHE A 43 -16.47 1.28 10.39
CA PHE A 43 -16.47 1.05 8.96
C PHE A 43 -15.63 -0.17 8.62
N HIS A 44 -15.72 -0.64 7.38
CA HIS A 44 -14.83 -1.67 6.89
C HIS A 44 -14.26 -1.29 5.52
N PHE A 45 -13.12 -1.87 5.21
CA PHE A 45 -12.47 -1.75 3.91
C PHE A 45 -11.87 -3.09 3.50
N VAL A 46 -11.51 -3.21 2.23
CA VAL A 46 -10.92 -4.41 1.67
C VAL A 46 -9.48 -4.16 1.26
N VAL A 47 -8.62 -5.15 1.53
CA VAL A 47 -7.26 -5.23 0.98
C VAL A 47 -7.22 -6.35 -0.06
N TYR A 48 -6.59 -6.06 -1.22
CA TYR A 48 -6.59 -6.90 -2.38
C TYR A 48 -5.38 -6.58 -3.26
N GLY A 49 -4.70 -7.56 -3.87
CA GLY A 49 -3.53 -7.30 -4.70
C GLY A 49 -3.01 -8.48 -5.48
N ASP A 50 -2.13 -8.23 -6.43
CA ASP A 50 -1.62 -9.20 -7.38
C ASP A 50 -2.74 -9.78 -8.27
N SER A 51 -3.59 -8.91 -8.76
CA SER A 51 -4.70 -9.26 -9.65
C SER A 51 -4.25 -9.50 -11.09
N ARG A 52 -3.21 -8.81 -11.54
CA ARG A 52 -2.61 -8.92 -12.86
C ARG A 52 -3.66 -8.97 -13.97
N PHE A 53 -4.51 -7.93 -14.03
CA PHE A 53 -5.48 -7.82 -15.12
C PHE A 53 -4.76 -7.87 -16.47
N HIS A 54 -5.17 -8.82 -17.30
CA HIS A 54 -4.57 -9.15 -18.58
C HIS A 54 -5.58 -9.92 -19.43
N ASP A 55 -5.27 -10.19 -20.70
CA ASP A 55 -6.12 -10.98 -21.61
C ASP A 55 -6.60 -12.24 -20.90
N PRO A 56 -7.91 -12.44 -20.71
CA PRO A 56 -8.44 -13.60 -20.02
C PRO A 56 -8.17 -14.95 -20.72
N LYS A 57 -7.59 -14.94 -21.91
CA LYS A 57 -7.11 -16.15 -22.59
C LYS A 57 -5.72 -16.56 -22.13
N ASP A 58 -4.93 -15.64 -21.59
CA ASP A 58 -3.62 -15.91 -20.99
C ASP A 58 -3.80 -16.29 -19.51
N THR A 59 -3.98 -17.58 -19.26
CA THR A 59 -4.16 -18.11 -17.91
C THR A 59 -2.84 -18.31 -17.16
N GLU A 60 -1.68 -18.10 -17.81
CA GLU A 60 -0.38 -18.14 -17.14
C GLU A 60 -0.11 -16.83 -16.36
N ALA A 61 -0.57 -15.71 -16.88
CA ALA A 61 -0.45 -14.42 -16.20
C ALA A 61 -1.30 -14.36 -14.92
N ALA A 62 -2.56 -14.78 -15.02
CA ALA A 62 -3.51 -14.81 -13.90
C ALA A 62 -4.67 -15.76 -14.19
N ASN A 63 -5.41 -16.14 -13.13
CA ASN A 63 -6.68 -16.86 -13.23
C ASN A 63 -7.85 -15.88 -13.40
N PRO A 64 -8.41 -15.70 -14.61
CA PRO A 64 -9.45 -14.71 -14.87
C PRO A 64 -10.78 -15.03 -14.19
N LEU A 65 -11.07 -16.30 -13.90
CA LEU A 65 -12.29 -16.69 -13.18
C LEU A 65 -12.19 -16.24 -11.71
N VAL A 66 -11.09 -16.56 -11.04
CA VAL A 66 -10.83 -16.12 -9.67
C VAL A 66 -10.90 -14.60 -9.59
N ARG A 67 -10.22 -13.90 -10.48
CA ARG A 67 -10.18 -12.43 -10.49
C ARG A 67 -11.57 -11.80 -10.57
N ARG A 68 -12.44 -12.31 -11.45
CA ARG A 68 -13.83 -11.82 -11.59
C ARG A 68 -14.68 -12.10 -10.36
N GLU A 69 -14.59 -13.32 -9.82
CA GLU A 69 -15.33 -13.68 -8.60
C GLU A 69 -14.92 -12.81 -7.41
N LEU A 70 -13.62 -12.55 -7.25
CA LEU A 70 -13.12 -11.67 -6.19
C LEU A 70 -13.62 -10.24 -6.35
N VAL A 71 -13.60 -9.69 -7.59
CA VAL A 71 -14.10 -8.32 -7.86
C VAL A 71 -15.58 -8.20 -7.50
N GLN A 72 -16.41 -9.18 -7.85
CA GLN A 72 -17.82 -9.19 -7.53
C GLN A 72 -18.05 -9.33 -6.02
N ALA A 73 -17.40 -10.29 -5.38
CA ALA A 73 -17.52 -10.49 -3.95
C ALA A 73 -17.11 -9.23 -3.16
N ILE A 74 -16.02 -8.56 -3.55
CA ILE A 74 -15.60 -7.28 -2.94
C ILE A 74 -16.69 -6.23 -3.09
N ALA A 75 -17.29 -6.08 -4.29
CA ALA A 75 -18.37 -5.12 -4.49
C ALA A 75 -19.60 -5.42 -3.60
N GLU A 76 -19.92 -6.70 -3.40
CA GLU A 76 -21.04 -7.15 -2.57
C GLU A 76 -20.83 -6.88 -1.08
N THR A 77 -19.56 -6.83 -0.60
CA THR A 77 -19.29 -6.43 0.79
C THR A 77 -19.62 -4.95 1.04
N ASN A 78 -19.78 -4.14 -0.01
CA ASN A 78 -20.00 -2.70 0.07
C ASN A 78 -18.99 -1.96 0.99
N PRO A 79 -17.68 -2.10 0.76
CA PRO A 79 -16.68 -1.53 1.63
C PRO A 79 -16.59 -0.02 1.46
N SER A 80 -16.07 0.68 2.46
CA SER A 80 -15.84 2.12 2.40
C SER A 80 -14.77 2.49 1.37
N PHE A 81 -13.80 1.60 1.14
CA PHE A 81 -12.79 1.70 0.10
C PHE A 81 -12.08 0.35 -0.11
N VAL A 82 -11.32 0.27 -1.20
CA VAL A 82 -10.39 -0.84 -1.46
C VAL A 82 -8.96 -0.30 -1.43
N ALA A 83 -8.07 -0.94 -0.70
CA ALA A 83 -6.63 -0.71 -0.74
C ALA A 83 -5.97 -1.81 -1.58
N LEU A 84 -5.19 -1.41 -2.60
CA LEU A 84 -4.50 -2.37 -3.47
C LEU A 84 -3.02 -2.48 -3.11
N THR A 85 -2.52 -3.71 -2.97
CA THR A 85 -1.12 -3.97 -2.63
C THR A 85 -0.19 -4.02 -3.85
N GLY A 86 -0.63 -3.55 -5.02
CA GLY A 86 0.14 -3.51 -6.27
C GLY A 86 -0.10 -4.69 -7.20
N ASP A 87 0.63 -4.72 -8.31
CA ASP A 87 0.48 -5.67 -9.41
C ASP A 87 -0.98 -5.75 -9.90
N ILE A 88 -1.55 -4.56 -10.18
CA ILE A 88 -2.93 -4.40 -10.64
C ILE A 88 -3.08 -5.03 -12.02
N VAL A 89 -2.20 -4.64 -12.94
CA VAL A 89 -2.16 -5.16 -14.31
C VAL A 89 -0.90 -6.00 -14.54
N TYR A 90 -0.90 -6.80 -15.60
CA TYR A 90 0.25 -7.64 -15.92
C TYR A 90 1.40 -6.82 -16.53
N ASN A 91 1.07 -5.82 -17.36
CA ASN A 91 2.05 -4.88 -17.93
C ASN A 91 1.53 -3.44 -17.84
N GLY A 92 2.10 -2.65 -16.94
CA GLY A 92 1.65 -1.27 -16.69
C GLY A 92 1.67 -0.37 -17.93
N TYR A 93 2.61 -0.59 -18.87
CA TYR A 93 2.68 0.18 -20.12
C TYR A 93 1.60 -0.22 -21.14
N ASP A 94 1.00 -1.40 -21.01
CA ASP A 94 0.02 -1.93 -21.97
C ASP A 94 -1.39 -1.41 -21.67
N LYS A 95 -1.92 -0.63 -22.61
CA LYS A 95 -3.28 -0.08 -22.49
C LYS A 95 -4.37 -1.14 -22.60
N ASP A 96 -4.10 -2.28 -23.19
CA ASP A 96 -5.10 -3.35 -23.31
C ASP A 96 -5.30 -4.05 -21.96
N ASP A 97 -4.24 -4.21 -21.16
CA ASP A 97 -4.34 -4.68 -19.79
C ASP A 97 -5.19 -3.73 -18.93
N TRP A 98 -4.97 -2.44 -19.06
CA TRP A 98 -5.79 -1.44 -18.38
C TRP A 98 -7.26 -1.42 -18.83
N LYS A 99 -7.54 -1.74 -20.10
CA LYS A 99 -8.94 -1.91 -20.56
C LYS A 99 -9.60 -3.12 -19.90
N ILE A 100 -8.86 -4.20 -19.66
CA ILE A 100 -9.38 -5.36 -18.91
C ILE A 100 -9.68 -4.95 -17.47
N TRP A 101 -8.77 -4.23 -16.80
CA TRP A 101 -9.03 -3.62 -15.50
C TRP A 101 -10.31 -2.78 -15.54
N ASP A 102 -10.40 -1.84 -16.46
CA ASP A 102 -11.56 -0.95 -16.60
C ASP A 102 -12.88 -1.70 -16.80
N SER A 103 -12.85 -2.78 -17.57
CA SER A 103 -14.03 -3.61 -17.84
C SER A 103 -14.42 -4.48 -16.65
N GLU A 104 -13.49 -5.23 -16.09
CA GLU A 104 -13.79 -6.20 -15.03
C GLU A 104 -14.12 -5.52 -13.70
N THR A 105 -13.54 -4.34 -13.40
CA THR A 105 -13.84 -3.56 -12.18
C THR A 105 -14.95 -2.50 -12.38
N ALA A 106 -15.69 -2.55 -13.47
CA ALA A 106 -16.74 -1.56 -13.76
C ALA A 106 -17.80 -1.43 -12.64
N VAL A 107 -18.08 -2.52 -11.92
CA VAL A 107 -18.99 -2.55 -10.77
C VAL A 107 -18.49 -1.64 -9.63
N TRP A 108 -17.18 -1.55 -9.38
CA TRP A 108 -16.63 -0.67 -8.35
C TRP A 108 -16.85 0.80 -8.69
N ARG A 109 -16.63 1.19 -9.97
CA ARG A 109 -16.90 2.56 -10.44
C ARG A 109 -18.40 2.89 -10.43
N ALA A 110 -19.25 1.94 -10.82
CA ALA A 110 -20.70 2.11 -10.74
C ALA A 110 -21.18 2.38 -9.30
N ASN A 111 -20.56 1.72 -8.33
CA ASN A 111 -20.83 1.90 -6.89
C ASN A 111 -20.07 3.10 -6.31
N LYS A 112 -19.27 3.83 -7.10
CA LYS A 112 -18.40 4.94 -6.66
C LYS A 112 -17.45 4.52 -5.53
N LEU A 113 -17.00 3.29 -5.55
CA LEU A 113 -16.11 2.72 -4.54
C LEU A 113 -14.72 3.35 -4.67
N PRO A 114 -14.20 4.04 -3.64
CA PRO A 114 -12.85 4.60 -3.65
C PRO A 114 -11.81 3.47 -3.69
N VAL A 115 -10.76 3.67 -4.48
CA VAL A 115 -9.64 2.73 -4.60
C VAL A 115 -8.34 3.46 -4.30
N TYR A 116 -7.55 2.92 -3.38
CA TYR A 116 -6.24 3.47 -2.97
C TYR A 116 -5.14 2.45 -3.28
N PRO A 117 -4.48 2.56 -4.44
CA PRO A 117 -3.52 1.58 -4.91
C PRO A 117 -2.08 1.93 -4.51
N ALA A 118 -1.30 0.90 -4.14
CA ALA A 118 0.15 0.93 -4.23
C ALA A 118 0.60 0.52 -5.63
N LEU A 119 1.81 0.91 -6.02
CA LEU A 119 2.47 0.43 -7.22
C LEU A 119 3.15 -0.91 -6.95
N GLY A 120 2.96 -1.89 -7.85
CA GLY A 120 3.74 -3.12 -7.89
C GLY A 120 4.75 -3.10 -9.06
N ASN A 121 5.63 -4.10 -9.12
CA ASN A 121 6.62 -4.16 -10.18
C ASN A 121 6.00 -4.39 -11.58
N HIS A 122 4.87 -5.09 -11.67
CA HIS A 122 4.14 -5.27 -12.92
C HIS A 122 3.45 -3.98 -13.39
N ASP A 123 3.01 -3.13 -12.49
CA ASP A 123 2.45 -1.82 -12.81
C ASP A 123 3.49 -0.87 -13.45
N LEU A 124 4.78 -1.17 -13.27
CA LEU A 124 5.91 -0.41 -13.85
C LEU A 124 6.58 -1.12 -15.04
N HIS A 125 6.12 -2.33 -15.42
CA HIS A 125 6.70 -3.05 -16.56
C HIS A 125 6.59 -2.28 -17.86
N GLY A 126 7.64 -2.40 -18.69
CA GLY A 126 7.77 -1.76 -19.98
C GLY A 126 8.40 -0.37 -19.90
N ASP A 127 7.89 0.59 -20.64
CA ASP A 127 8.27 1.99 -20.50
C ASP A 127 7.60 2.58 -19.25
N GLU A 128 8.38 2.80 -18.20
CA GLU A 128 7.88 3.25 -16.90
C GLU A 128 7.10 4.57 -16.99
N LYS A 129 7.50 5.48 -17.86
CA LYS A 129 6.79 6.75 -18.04
C LYS A 129 5.39 6.53 -18.61
N VAL A 130 5.26 5.61 -19.57
CA VAL A 130 3.97 5.24 -20.15
C VAL A 130 3.13 4.48 -19.11
N ALA A 131 3.74 3.57 -18.36
CA ALA A 131 3.10 2.80 -17.30
C ALA A 131 2.51 3.72 -16.23
N LEU A 132 3.29 4.66 -15.72
CA LEU A 132 2.83 5.65 -14.75
C LEU A 132 1.73 6.57 -15.31
N ALA A 133 1.82 6.96 -16.58
CA ALA A 133 0.75 7.76 -17.20
C ALA A 133 -0.57 6.97 -17.27
N ASN A 134 -0.53 5.69 -17.61
CA ASN A 134 -1.71 4.82 -17.63
C ASN A 134 -2.29 4.61 -16.21
N TYR A 135 -1.43 4.46 -15.21
CA TYR A 135 -1.82 4.32 -13.81
C TYR A 135 -2.50 5.58 -13.29
N PHE A 136 -1.88 6.76 -13.43
CA PHE A 136 -2.46 8.02 -12.94
C PHE A 136 -3.68 8.48 -13.73
N GLU A 137 -3.87 8.02 -14.97
CA GLU A 137 -5.12 8.22 -15.71
C GLU A 137 -6.32 7.57 -14.98
N ARG A 138 -6.12 6.43 -14.30
CA ARG A 138 -7.16 5.72 -13.53
C ARG A 138 -7.29 6.24 -12.10
N PHE A 139 -6.22 6.80 -11.56
CA PHE A 139 -6.16 7.31 -10.18
C PHE A 139 -5.80 8.80 -10.12
N PRO A 140 -6.61 9.69 -10.73
CA PRO A 140 -6.26 11.11 -10.90
C PRO A 140 -6.17 11.88 -9.58
N ASP A 141 -6.83 11.41 -8.52
CA ASP A 141 -6.78 12.04 -7.20
C ASP A 141 -5.38 11.96 -6.57
N LEU A 142 -4.54 11.05 -7.04
CA LEU A 142 -3.15 10.91 -6.59
C LEU A 142 -2.23 12.01 -7.12
N LYS A 143 -2.62 12.76 -8.17
CA LYS A 143 -1.87 13.90 -8.72
C LYS A 143 -0.39 13.57 -8.98
N ASP A 144 -0.14 12.42 -9.60
CA ASP A 144 1.19 11.87 -9.90
C ASP A 144 2.04 11.51 -8.66
N SER A 145 1.42 11.42 -7.47
CA SER A 145 2.10 10.97 -6.25
C SER A 145 2.19 9.45 -6.21
N ARG A 146 3.40 8.91 -6.19
CA ARG A 146 3.67 7.46 -6.10
C ARG A 146 3.47 6.92 -4.68
N TYR A 147 3.56 7.80 -3.67
CA TYR A 147 3.27 7.50 -2.26
C TYR A 147 2.41 8.64 -1.67
N TYR A 148 1.53 8.31 -0.75
CA TYR A 148 0.52 9.25 -0.24
C TYR A 148 -0.12 8.77 1.04
N SER A 149 -0.99 9.59 1.62
CA SER A 149 -1.77 9.21 2.80
C SER A 149 -3.27 9.43 2.62
N VAL A 150 -4.07 8.61 3.31
CA VAL A 150 -5.52 8.78 3.40
C VAL A 150 -5.93 8.77 4.86
N ARG A 151 -6.60 9.82 5.31
CA ARG A 151 -7.23 9.87 6.62
C ARG A 151 -8.66 9.36 6.51
N ALA A 152 -9.05 8.38 7.34
CA ALA A 152 -10.41 7.86 7.45
C ALA A 152 -10.77 7.66 8.93
N ALA A 153 -11.66 8.48 9.47
CA ALA A 153 -12.01 8.53 10.90
C ALA A 153 -10.76 8.54 11.80
N ASN A 154 -10.60 7.54 12.68
CA ASN A 154 -9.46 7.36 13.57
C ASN A 154 -8.31 6.52 12.96
N THR A 155 -8.26 6.39 11.63
CA THR A 155 -7.24 5.61 10.93
C THR A 155 -6.43 6.48 9.98
N LEU A 156 -5.18 6.09 9.74
CA LEU A 156 -4.29 6.68 8.75
C LEU A 156 -3.75 5.58 7.85
N LEU A 157 -4.12 5.62 6.56
CA LEU A 157 -3.53 4.77 5.54
C LEU A 157 -2.31 5.49 4.96
N LEU A 158 -1.15 4.84 4.98
CA LEU A 158 0.09 5.27 4.35
C LEU A 158 0.40 4.30 3.22
N VAL A 159 0.29 4.77 1.98
CA VAL A 159 0.64 4.00 0.80
C VAL A 159 2.05 4.37 0.38
N LEU A 160 2.91 3.37 0.20
CA LEU A 160 4.31 3.55 -0.18
C LEU A 160 4.58 2.91 -1.54
N ASP A 161 5.58 3.44 -2.23
CA ASP A 161 6.14 2.83 -3.43
C ASP A 161 7.40 2.05 -3.08
N SER A 162 7.30 0.73 -3.06
CA SER A 162 8.42 -0.15 -2.75
C SER A 162 9.34 -0.44 -3.95
N ALA A 163 9.09 0.16 -5.12
CA ALA A 163 10.02 0.16 -6.25
C ALA A 163 11.12 1.22 -6.09
N GLU A 164 10.91 2.21 -5.22
CA GLU A 164 11.88 3.24 -4.88
C GLU A 164 12.53 3.00 -3.50
N ASP A 165 13.47 3.87 -3.11
CA ASP A 165 14.06 3.84 -1.77
C ASP A 165 13.09 4.43 -0.74
N GLU A 166 12.46 3.56 0.05
CA GLU A 166 11.49 3.95 1.08
C GLU A 166 12.16 4.46 2.37
N ILE A 167 13.48 4.38 2.49
CA ILE A 167 14.19 4.59 3.75
C ILE A 167 14.98 5.89 3.75
N SER A 168 15.86 6.07 2.77
CA SER A 168 16.85 7.16 2.77
C SER A 168 16.44 8.35 1.91
N GLY A 169 15.47 8.16 0.99
CA GLY A 169 14.98 9.17 0.08
C GLY A 169 13.89 10.09 0.67
N PRO A 170 13.26 10.92 -0.17
CA PRO A 170 12.15 11.79 0.23
C PRO A 170 10.98 11.03 0.84
N GLN A 171 10.66 9.83 0.32
CA GLN A 171 9.59 8.97 0.83
C GLN A 171 9.88 8.53 2.27
N GLY A 172 11.11 8.06 2.56
CA GLY A 172 11.50 7.64 3.91
C GLY A 172 11.47 8.78 4.93
N GLN A 173 11.86 10.00 4.51
CA GLN A 173 11.76 11.20 5.34
C GLN A 173 10.30 11.55 5.64
N TRP A 174 9.44 11.53 4.63
CA TRP A 174 8.00 11.77 4.77
C TRP A 174 7.35 10.73 5.69
N LEU A 175 7.62 9.45 5.47
CA LEU A 175 7.10 8.37 6.31
C LEU A 175 7.50 8.55 7.77
N THR A 176 8.79 8.82 8.02
CA THR A 176 9.33 9.07 9.36
C THR A 176 8.60 10.24 10.02
N GLN A 177 8.43 11.35 9.30
CA GLN A 177 7.71 12.52 9.79
C GLN A 177 6.24 12.20 10.13
N LYS A 178 5.55 11.42 9.28
CA LYS A 178 4.16 11.00 9.54
C LYS A 178 4.03 10.17 10.81
N LEU A 179 4.95 9.24 11.04
CA LEU A 179 4.92 8.39 12.24
C LEU A 179 5.37 9.14 13.51
N ASP A 180 6.36 10.02 13.41
CA ASP A 180 6.89 10.79 14.54
C ASP A 180 5.90 11.90 14.99
N HIS A 181 4.99 12.35 14.11
CA HIS A 181 3.98 13.38 14.37
C HIS A 181 2.55 12.88 14.19
N LEU A 182 2.33 11.60 14.55
CA LEU A 182 1.02 10.98 14.41
C LEU A 182 -0.03 11.72 15.27
N PRO A 183 -1.17 12.15 14.70
CA PRO A 183 -2.25 12.77 15.48
C PRO A 183 -2.73 11.88 16.62
N ALA A 184 -3.02 12.47 17.78
CA ALA A 184 -3.39 11.73 19.00
C ALA A 184 -4.71 10.95 18.87
N ASP A 185 -5.56 11.35 17.93
CA ASP A 185 -6.85 10.73 17.61
C ASP A 185 -6.73 9.60 16.54
N VAL A 186 -5.50 9.27 16.12
CA VAL A 186 -5.24 8.07 15.29
C VAL A 186 -5.07 6.87 16.21
N ASP A 187 -5.92 5.87 16.01
CA ASP A 187 -5.87 4.58 16.68
C ASP A 187 -5.11 3.54 15.86
N PHE A 188 -5.23 3.60 14.54
CA PHE A 188 -4.63 2.62 13.64
C PHE A 188 -3.91 3.28 12.47
N VAL A 189 -2.70 2.79 12.18
CA VAL A 189 -1.94 3.13 10.99
C VAL A 189 -1.87 1.89 10.12
N PHE A 190 -2.43 1.98 8.92
CA PHE A 190 -2.29 0.96 7.89
C PHE A 190 -1.20 1.38 6.92
N MET A 191 -0.25 0.51 6.67
CA MET A 191 0.78 0.73 5.66
C MET A 191 0.55 -0.26 4.52
N VAL A 192 0.54 0.24 3.29
CA VAL A 192 0.29 -0.57 2.09
C VAL A 192 1.41 -0.32 1.09
N PHE A 193 2.09 -1.38 0.69
CA PHE A 193 3.14 -1.38 -0.32
C PHE A 193 3.32 -2.79 -0.89
N HIS A 194 4.04 -2.92 -2.02
CA HIS A 194 4.01 -4.18 -2.76
C HIS A 194 4.94 -5.25 -2.20
N HIS A 195 6.24 -4.96 -2.01
CA HIS A 195 7.21 -5.99 -1.64
C HIS A 195 7.20 -6.26 -0.13
N PRO A 196 6.99 -7.52 0.32
CA PRO A 196 6.86 -7.82 1.73
C PRO A 196 8.20 -7.78 2.48
N PRO A 197 8.25 -7.21 3.70
CA PRO A 197 9.43 -7.26 4.55
C PRO A 197 9.66 -8.63 5.19
N TYR A 198 8.57 -9.39 5.38
CA TYR A 198 8.57 -10.74 5.91
C TYR A 198 7.77 -11.65 4.99
N THR A 199 8.34 -12.80 4.65
CA THR A 199 7.66 -13.87 3.92
C THR A 199 8.37 -15.20 4.21
N SER A 200 7.61 -16.26 4.28
CA SER A 200 8.09 -17.65 4.29
C SER A 200 8.34 -18.20 2.88
N SER A 201 8.02 -17.41 1.85
CA SER A 201 8.33 -17.79 0.46
C SER A 201 9.85 -17.83 0.26
N SER A 202 10.34 -18.97 -0.18
CA SER A 202 11.70 -19.13 -0.68
C SER A 202 11.63 -19.61 -2.12
N ASP A 203 11.49 -18.67 -3.02
CA ASP A 203 11.34 -18.96 -4.44
C ASP A 203 12.66 -19.17 -5.19
N ALA A 204 13.80 -19.17 -4.47
CA ALA A 204 15.13 -19.40 -5.03
C ALA A 204 15.18 -20.61 -6.00
N LYS A 205 14.23 -21.56 -5.85
CA LYS A 205 14.10 -22.74 -6.69
C LYS A 205 13.14 -22.56 -7.87
N MET A 206 12.14 -21.70 -7.78
CA MET A 206 11.08 -21.57 -8.79
C MET A 206 11.21 -20.32 -9.67
N PHE A 207 11.60 -19.18 -9.11
CA PHE A 207 11.57 -17.89 -9.81
C PHE A 207 12.88 -17.09 -9.72
N GLY A 208 13.98 -17.74 -9.30
CA GLY A 208 15.29 -17.09 -9.24
C GLY A 208 15.46 -16.08 -8.11
N GLY A 209 14.68 -16.16 -7.03
CA GLY A 209 14.78 -15.31 -5.83
C GLY A 209 13.97 -14.01 -5.92
N GLY A 210 13.04 -13.89 -6.88
CA GLY A 210 12.27 -12.68 -7.09
C GLY A 210 11.18 -12.39 -6.05
N HIS A 211 10.64 -13.45 -5.41
CA HIS A 211 9.53 -13.34 -4.45
C HIS A 211 9.93 -13.56 -2.99
N SER A 212 11.17 -13.27 -2.64
CA SER A 212 11.67 -13.31 -1.26
C SER A 212 11.70 -11.92 -0.63
N ALA A 213 11.76 -11.87 0.71
CA ALA A 213 11.91 -10.61 1.42
C ALA A 213 13.25 -9.92 1.05
N ARG A 214 13.19 -8.64 0.66
CA ARG A 214 14.37 -7.86 0.29
C ARG A 214 14.96 -7.15 1.50
N THR A 215 16.26 -6.86 1.46
CA THR A 215 16.98 -6.20 2.55
C THR A 215 16.40 -4.80 2.86
N GLN A 216 15.92 -4.10 1.87
CA GLN A 216 15.38 -2.75 1.99
C GLN A 216 14.09 -2.77 2.82
N GLU A 217 13.12 -3.61 2.49
CA GLU A 217 11.88 -3.72 3.25
C GLU A 217 12.09 -4.31 4.65
N GLN A 218 13.08 -5.20 4.82
CA GLN A 218 13.47 -5.66 6.16
C GLN A 218 14.05 -4.52 7.01
N ALA A 219 14.80 -3.59 6.40
CA ALA A 219 15.29 -2.40 7.09
C ALA A 219 14.13 -1.42 7.40
N LEU A 220 13.17 -1.25 6.46
CA LEU A 220 11.95 -0.49 6.68
C LEU A 220 11.14 -1.05 7.87
N ALA A 221 10.95 -2.37 7.93
CA ALA A 221 10.27 -3.02 9.04
C ALA A 221 10.90 -2.68 10.40
N LYS A 222 12.22 -2.70 10.51
CA LYS A 222 12.93 -2.31 11.77
C LYS A 222 12.64 -0.86 12.17
N ILE A 223 12.52 0.05 11.20
CA ILE A 223 12.18 1.46 11.44
C ILE A 223 10.74 1.57 11.98
N ILE A 224 9.80 0.82 11.39
CA ILE A 224 8.39 0.78 11.78
C ILE A 224 8.24 0.18 13.18
N GLU A 225 8.87 -0.96 13.43
CA GLU A 225 8.82 -1.69 14.71
C GLU A 225 9.40 -0.86 15.87
N ALA A 226 10.51 -0.15 15.62
CA ALA A 226 11.08 0.75 16.62
C ALA A 226 10.10 1.87 17.02
N ARG A 227 9.30 2.38 16.08
CA ARG A 227 8.28 3.39 16.36
C ARG A 227 7.06 2.80 17.05
N GLN A 228 6.66 1.61 16.67
CA GLN A 228 5.53 0.92 17.31
C GLN A 228 5.69 0.80 18.83
N GLN A 229 6.93 0.64 19.31
CA GLN A 229 7.20 0.53 20.77
C GLN A 229 6.75 1.78 21.55
N ASN A 230 6.71 2.95 20.91
CA ASN A 230 6.41 4.23 21.52
C ASN A 230 5.03 4.78 21.12
N LEU A 231 4.31 4.14 20.21
CA LEU A 231 3.01 4.57 19.74
C LEU A 231 1.89 3.86 20.50
N ARG A 232 0.84 4.61 20.86
CA ARG A 232 -0.44 4.05 21.31
C ARG A 232 -1.17 3.40 20.13
N ALA A 233 -1.14 4.07 18.96
CA ALA A 233 -1.71 3.55 17.74
C ALA A 233 -1.08 2.21 17.36
N ARG A 234 -1.88 1.33 16.76
CA ARG A 234 -1.40 0.05 16.23
C ARG A 234 -1.08 0.17 14.75
N ILE A 235 0.10 -0.29 14.38
CA ILE A 235 0.54 -0.35 12.97
C ILE A 235 0.23 -1.74 12.43
N VAL A 236 -0.40 -1.78 11.26
CA VAL A 236 -0.67 -2.99 10.47
C VAL A 236 -0.12 -2.76 9.07
N VAL A 237 0.62 -3.71 8.55
CA VAL A 237 1.25 -3.63 7.23
C VAL A 237 0.60 -4.65 6.30
N PHE A 238 0.22 -4.22 5.10
CA PHE A 238 -0.25 -5.06 4.02
C PHE A 238 0.70 -4.95 2.83
N SER A 239 1.09 -6.09 2.30
CA SER A 239 1.93 -6.21 1.11
C SER A 239 1.39 -7.28 0.17
N GLY A 240 1.87 -7.29 -1.08
CA GLY A 240 1.55 -8.24 -2.11
C GLY A 240 2.77 -9.04 -2.55
N HIS A 241 3.00 -9.13 -3.88
CA HIS A 241 4.17 -9.69 -4.53
C HIS A 241 4.33 -11.21 -4.41
N VAL A 242 4.08 -11.78 -3.26
CA VAL A 242 4.03 -13.22 -3.03
C VAL A 242 2.58 -13.67 -3.24
N HIS A 243 2.34 -14.49 -4.28
CA HIS A 243 0.99 -14.86 -4.72
C HIS A 243 0.36 -15.91 -3.81
N ASN A 244 0.20 -15.53 -2.56
CA ASN A 244 -0.42 -16.32 -1.49
C ASN A 244 -0.84 -15.38 -0.34
N TYR A 245 -1.29 -15.97 0.76
CA TYR A 245 -1.58 -15.26 2.00
C TYR A 245 -0.59 -15.67 3.09
N GLU A 246 -0.06 -14.70 3.83
CA GLU A 246 0.74 -14.91 5.03
C GLU A 246 0.37 -13.89 6.11
N ARG A 247 0.57 -14.28 7.37
CA ARG A 247 0.52 -13.36 8.51
C ARG A 247 1.75 -13.56 9.38
N HIS A 248 2.41 -12.45 9.72
CA HIS A 248 3.60 -12.42 10.56
C HIS A 248 3.43 -11.39 11.67
N GLU A 249 4.09 -11.58 12.80
CA GLU A 249 4.07 -10.65 13.93
C GLU A 249 5.49 -10.36 14.40
N HIS A 250 5.93 -9.11 14.26
CA HIS A 250 7.26 -8.66 14.64
C HIS A 250 7.21 -7.28 15.30
N GLY A 251 7.92 -7.12 16.42
CA GLY A 251 8.07 -5.81 17.07
C GLY A 251 6.74 -5.14 17.50
N GLY A 252 5.65 -5.92 17.67
CA GLY A 252 4.32 -5.40 17.99
C GLY A 252 3.54 -4.90 16.77
N VAL A 253 4.04 -5.12 15.57
CA VAL A 253 3.40 -4.84 14.28
C VAL A 253 2.92 -6.16 13.69
N THR A 254 1.71 -6.15 13.12
CA THR A 254 1.18 -7.28 12.35
C THR A 254 1.37 -7.02 10.87
N TYR A 255 1.97 -7.98 10.17
CA TYR A 255 2.27 -7.93 8.75
C TYR A 255 1.44 -8.98 8.01
N PHE A 256 0.80 -8.55 6.93
CA PHE A 256 0.06 -9.43 6.02
C PHE A 256 0.70 -9.40 4.65
N VAL A 257 0.86 -10.59 4.06
CA VAL A 257 1.05 -10.74 2.62
C VAL A 257 -0.30 -11.12 2.03
N SER A 258 -0.80 -10.30 1.11
CA SER A 258 -2.11 -10.46 0.48
C SER A 258 -1.98 -10.32 -1.05
N GLY A 259 -1.32 -11.33 -1.65
CA GLY A 259 -1.07 -11.40 -3.10
C GLY A 259 -1.93 -12.44 -3.82
N GLY A 260 -3.11 -12.75 -3.30
CA GLY A 260 -3.98 -13.82 -3.83
C GLY A 260 -5.10 -13.36 -4.75
N ALA A 261 -4.99 -12.20 -5.39
CA ALA A 261 -6.09 -11.61 -6.16
C ALA A 261 -6.28 -12.14 -7.59
N GLY A 262 -5.55 -13.17 -7.98
CA GLY A 262 -5.72 -13.80 -9.28
C GLY A 262 -4.44 -14.12 -10.04
N ALA A 263 -3.31 -13.47 -9.75
CA ALA A 263 -2.01 -13.89 -10.27
C ALA A 263 -1.75 -15.37 -9.96
N HIS A 264 -0.95 -16.03 -10.79
CA HIS A 264 -0.69 -17.46 -10.63
C HIS A 264 -0.15 -17.76 -9.23
N ALA A 265 -1.01 -18.31 -8.38
CA ALA A 265 -0.68 -18.59 -7.00
C ALA A 265 0.08 -19.92 -6.85
N TYR A 266 0.92 -20.00 -5.82
CA TYR A 266 1.76 -21.17 -5.55
C TYR A 266 1.77 -21.50 -4.06
N PRO A 267 2.01 -22.78 -3.67
CA PRO A 267 2.11 -23.16 -2.27
C PRO A 267 3.38 -22.61 -1.62
N ILE A 268 3.30 -22.27 -0.34
CA ILE A 268 4.42 -21.77 0.46
C ILE A 268 4.69 -22.74 1.61
N GLU A 269 5.98 -23.06 1.84
CA GLU A 269 6.43 -23.76 3.04
C GLU A 269 6.56 -22.75 4.19
N ARG A 270 5.55 -22.70 5.05
CA ARG A 270 5.52 -21.77 6.18
C ARG A 270 6.42 -22.22 7.32
N ALA A 271 7.05 -21.28 7.99
CA ALA A 271 7.76 -21.55 9.22
C ALA A 271 6.78 -22.04 10.31
N LYS A 272 7.23 -22.94 11.19
CA LYS A 272 6.37 -23.49 12.27
C LYS A 272 5.80 -22.41 13.21
N GLY A 273 6.46 -21.26 13.30
CA GLY A 273 6.04 -20.15 14.14
C GLY A 273 5.09 -19.15 13.47
N ASP A 274 4.82 -19.30 12.17
CA ASP A 274 3.93 -18.39 11.46
C ASP A 274 2.50 -18.55 12.02
N PRO A 275 1.83 -17.43 12.35
CA PRO A 275 0.49 -17.46 12.94
C PRO A 275 -0.56 -18.12 12.05
N PHE A 276 -0.37 -18.05 10.73
CA PHE A 276 -1.23 -18.74 9.76
C PHE A 276 -0.51 -19.91 9.13
N GLN A 277 -1.15 -21.09 9.14
CA GLN A 277 -0.64 -22.32 8.57
C GLN A 277 -1.57 -22.84 7.48
N SER A 278 -1.06 -23.06 6.27
CA SER A 278 -1.77 -23.64 5.15
C SER A 278 -0.77 -24.27 4.17
N LYS A 279 -1.12 -25.37 3.57
CA LYS A 279 -0.36 -26.01 2.46
C LYS A 279 -0.97 -25.69 1.10
N GLU A 280 -2.07 -24.95 1.09
CA GLU A 280 -2.87 -24.69 -0.09
C GLU A 280 -2.48 -23.38 -0.76
N VAL A 281 -2.84 -23.26 -2.01
CA VAL A 281 -2.92 -22.00 -2.72
C VAL A 281 -4.09 -21.18 -2.15
N ASN A 282 -3.88 -19.93 -1.85
CA ASN A 282 -4.89 -19.08 -1.23
C ASN A 282 -5.22 -17.91 -2.16
N TYR A 283 -6.24 -18.09 -3.01
CA TYR A 283 -6.88 -16.95 -3.67
C TYR A 283 -7.84 -16.28 -2.69
N HIS A 284 -7.71 -14.96 -2.51
CA HIS A 284 -8.42 -14.29 -1.43
C HIS A 284 -8.49 -12.77 -1.61
N TYR A 285 -9.33 -12.16 -0.79
CA TYR A 285 -9.22 -10.77 -0.34
C TYR A 285 -9.29 -10.73 1.19
N VAL A 286 -8.91 -9.60 1.77
CA VAL A 286 -8.92 -9.39 3.22
C VAL A 286 -9.91 -8.29 3.57
N VAL A 287 -10.81 -8.55 4.52
CA VAL A 287 -11.69 -7.53 5.10
C VAL A 287 -11.09 -7.02 6.39
N VAL A 288 -11.03 -5.71 6.53
CA VAL A 288 -10.60 -5.02 7.74
C VAL A 288 -11.80 -4.25 8.29
N GLU A 289 -12.34 -4.74 9.40
CA GLU A 289 -13.44 -4.11 10.13
C GLU A 289 -12.83 -3.21 11.22
N VAL A 290 -13.09 -1.91 11.16
CA VAL A 290 -12.68 -0.93 12.18
C VAL A 290 -13.88 -0.64 13.04
N ASP A 291 -13.77 -0.84 14.35
CA ASP A 291 -14.79 -0.45 15.32
C ASP A 291 -14.13 0.27 16.50
N HIS A 292 -14.15 1.61 16.44
CA HIS A 292 -13.50 2.46 17.44
C HIS A 292 -12.04 2.05 17.66
N GLY A 293 -11.67 1.64 18.86
CA GLY A 293 -10.31 1.21 19.23
C GLY A 293 -10.00 -0.27 18.97
N SER A 294 -10.79 -0.96 18.13
CA SER A 294 -10.61 -2.36 17.78
C SER A 294 -10.64 -2.59 16.27
N LEU A 295 -9.82 -3.51 15.80
CA LEU A 295 -9.83 -4.03 14.43
C LEU A 295 -10.16 -5.52 14.45
N LYS A 296 -10.97 -5.97 13.48
CA LYS A 296 -11.00 -7.39 13.10
C LYS A 296 -10.54 -7.49 11.65
N ILE A 297 -9.57 -8.35 11.37
CA ILE A 297 -9.00 -8.59 10.04
C ILE A 297 -9.28 -10.03 9.69
N THR A 298 -9.99 -10.27 8.58
CA THR A 298 -10.45 -11.59 8.17
C THR A 298 -10.05 -11.85 6.72
N MET A 299 -9.42 -12.99 6.46
CA MET A 299 -9.15 -13.50 5.12
C MET A 299 -10.39 -14.20 4.57
N HIS A 300 -10.86 -13.78 3.40
CA HIS A 300 -11.93 -14.44 2.65
C HIS A 300 -11.31 -15.18 1.46
N ARG A 301 -11.17 -16.50 1.60
CA ARG A 301 -10.58 -17.37 0.59
C ARG A 301 -11.64 -17.94 -0.33
N ILE A 302 -11.36 -17.93 -1.63
CA ILE A 302 -12.15 -18.61 -2.65
C ILE A 302 -11.47 -19.89 -3.14
N ASP A 303 -12.25 -20.94 -3.38
CA ASP A 303 -11.88 -22.17 -4.08
C ASP A 303 -12.86 -22.41 -5.22
N LEU A 304 -12.36 -22.57 -6.43
CA LEU A 304 -13.13 -22.86 -7.64
C LEU A 304 -12.96 -24.30 -8.14
N THR A 305 -12.26 -25.17 -7.42
CA THR A 305 -11.94 -26.53 -7.88
C THR A 305 -13.18 -27.41 -8.05
N SER A 306 -14.28 -27.14 -7.34
CA SER A 306 -15.56 -27.82 -7.48
C SER A 306 -16.41 -27.36 -8.66
N GLY A 307 -15.97 -26.35 -9.42
CA GLY A 307 -16.69 -25.73 -10.53
C GLY A 307 -17.69 -24.65 -10.09
N SER A 308 -17.84 -24.42 -8.79
CA SER A 308 -18.60 -23.31 -8.21
C SER A 308 -17.79 -22.66 -7.09
N PRO A 309 -17.94 -21.34 -6.84
CA PRO A 309 -17.22 -20.65 -5.76
C PRO A 309 -17.56 -21.24 -4.39
N VAL A 310 -16.52 -21.65 -3.66
CA VAL A 310 -16.62 -22.03 -2.24
C VAL A 310 -15.81 -21.03 -1.43
N TRP A 311 -16.48 -20.35 -0.51
CA TRP A 311 -15.88 -19.33 0.34
C TRP A 311 -15.60 -19.86 1.73
N THR A 312 -14.43 -19.53 2.28
CA THR A 312 -14.00 -19.86 3.63
C THR A 312 -13.25 -18.70 4.26
N GLU A 313 -13.20 -18.69 5.59
CA GLU A 313 -12.47 -17.68 6.40
C GLU A 313 -11.40 -18.40 7.25
N PRO A 314 -10.28 -18.84 6.64
CA PRO A 314 -9.30 -19.68 7.33
C PRO A 314 -8.40 -18.92 8.31
N ASP A 315 -8.37 -17.60 8.28
CA ASP A 315 -7.64 -16.76 9.23
C ASP A 315 -8.44 -15.52 9.62
N SER A 316 -8.39 -15.22 10.91
CA SER A 316 -8.94 -13.98 11.46
C SER A 316 -8.15 -13.57 12.72
N VAL A 317 -7.92 -12.26 12.87
CA VAL A 317 -7.25 -11.70 14.04
C VAL A 317 -7.93 -10.42 14.49
N THR A 318 -7.97 -10.22 15.81
CA THR A 318 -8.45 -8.97 16.42
C THR A 318 -7.27 -8.23 17.04
N ILE A 319 -7.15 -6.94 16.72
CA ILE A 319 -6.11 -6.04 17.21
C ILE A 319 -6.80 -4.88 17.91
N SER A 320 -6.39 -4.56 19.14
CA SER A 320 -6.95 -3.43 19.90
C SER A 320 -5.85 -2.47 20.31
N VAL A 321 -6.18 -1.18 20.35
CA VAL A 321 -5.29 -0.19 20.96
C VAL A 321 -5.33 -0.34 22.49
N PRO A 322 -4.21 -0.10 23.18
CA PRO A 322 -4.21 -0.06 24.63
C PRO A 322 -5.22 0.99 25.14
N ALA A 323 -5.93 0.67 26.21
CA ALA A 323 -6.76 1.67 26.88
C ALA A 323 -5.93 2.91 27.19
N ALA A 324 -6.49 4.11 26.96
CA ALA A 324 -5.82 5.35 27.36
C ALA A 324 -5.50 5.25 28.85
N LYS A 325 -4.22 5.46 29.23
CA LYS A 325 -3.89 5.60 30.66
C LYS A 325 -4.77 6.72 31.20
N ALA A 326 -5.62 6.41 32.17
CA ALA A 326 -6.39 7.42 32.87
C ALA A 326 -5.39 8.50 33.31
N ALA A 327 -5.63 9.75 32.90
CA ALA A 327 -4.82 10.86 33.38
C ALA A 327 -4.85 10.77 34.89
N ALA A 328 -3.66 10.57 35.48
CA ALA A 328 -3.54 10.60 36.95
C ALA A 328 -4.12 11.95 37.39
N GLN A 329 -5.29 11.93 38.00
CA GLN A 329 -5.85 13.09 38.64
C GLN A 329 -4.87 13.45 39.74
N GLY A 330 -4.00 14.43 39.45
CA GLY A 330 -3.14 15.03 40.45
C GLY A 330 -4.01 15.70 41.50
N ASN A 331 -3.92 15.18 42.69
CA ASN A 331 -4.38 15.86 43.90
C ASN A 331 -3.50 17.11 44.16
#